data_dbdcf7621c2f81fbc042a57053149a69
#
_entry.id   dbdcf7621c2f81fbc042a57053149a69
#
_cell.length_a   1.000
_cell.length_b   1.000
_cell.length_c   1.000
_cell.angle_alpha   90.00
_cell.angle_beta   90.00
_cell.angle_gamma   90.00
#
_symmetry.space_group_name_H-M   'P 1'
#
loop_
_entity.id
_entity.type
_entity.pdbx_description
1 polymer ?
#
loop_
_entity_poly.entity_id
_entity_poly.type
_entity_poly.pdbx_seq_one_letter_code
_entity_poly.pdbx_strand_id
1 'polypeptide(L)'
;MPQMHCNFFSYALGHGADLTITLPGVSPCDMDDPALLTHQMPEKFPVLYLLHGHGNDYLSWERFTCVSRYAEEYRIAVVSASVGNSLYMDTIYGEKFYDFIGKELPEFVKAYFPISDRPEDTYIAGASMGGYGALIHAMTDTEQYRAVGAFSPATVWSKEMEEKVGHQYPDAMDLYQTIKDDLDAGKKLPDIFFCVGNNDFLIKSVDQFEEYLNSLKIEHRFERVDGYEHEWRFWELELPKFLDWLPRTDSYAKMEKHKM
;
A
#
# COMPACT_ATOMS: atom_id res chain seq x y z
N MET A 1 -1.10 -0.81 -20.79
CA MET A 1 -0.65 -0.19 -19.52
C MET A 1 0.77 0.35 -19.67
N PRO A 2 0.99 1.64 -19.50
CA PRO A 2 2.32 2.22 -19.38
C PRO A 2 2.97 1.84 -18.04
N GLN A 3 4.19 1.29 -18.10
CA GLN A 3 5.02 1.02 -16.93
C GLN A 3 6.27 1.87 -16.99
N MET A 4 6.58 2.56 -15.90
CA MET A 4 7.71 3.47 -15.83
C MET A 4 8.56 3.15 -14.61
N HIS A 5 9.87 3.05 -14.85
CA HIS A 5 10.86 2.99 -13.79
C HIS A 5 11.44 4.39 -13.66
N CYS A 6 11.28 5.00 -12.51
CA CYS A 6 11.72 6.35 -12.24
C CYS A 6 12.81 6.37 -11.17
N ASN A 7 13.74 7.30 -11.33
CA ASN A 7 14.68 7.66 -10.29
C ASN A 7 14.65 9.17 -10.13
N PHE A 8 14.58 9.67 -8.91
CA PHE A 8 14.66 11.09 -8.63
C PHE A 8 15.47 11.33 -7.34
N PHE A 9 16.02 12.53 -7.21
CA PHE A 9 16.70 12.91 -5.96
C PHE A 9 15.63 13.20 -4.88
N SER A 10 15.64 12.38 -3.83
CA SER A 10 14.78 12.59 -2.66
C SER A 10 15.47 13.50 -1.65
N TYR A 11 14.77 14.56 -1.26
CA TYR A 11 15.26 15.44 -0.19
C TYR A 11 15.05 14.82 1.20
N ALA A 12 14.06 13.94 1.37
CA ALA A 12 13.84 13.22 2.62
C ALA A 12 14.93 12.15 2.86
N LEU A 13 15.39 11.50 1.80
CA LEU A 13 16.43 10.47 1.89
C LEU A 13 17.85 11.01 1.73
N GLY A 14 18.02 12.18 1.08
CA GLY A 14 19.33 12.76 0.76
C GLY A 14 20.06 12.06 -0.39
N HIS A 15 19.39 11.17 -1.13
CA HIS A 15 19.94 10.42 -2.28
C HIS A 15 18.88 10.11 -3.34
N GLY A 16 19.27 9.41 -4.41
CA GLY A 16 18.34 8.96 -5.45
C GLY A 16 17.37 7.91 -4.91
N ALA A 17 16.08 8.09 -5.17
CA ALA A 17 15.01 7.16 -4.85
C ALA A 17 14.52 6.45 -6.10
N ASP A 18 14.42 5.13 -6.05
CA ASP A 18 13.91 4.30 -7.15
C ASP A 18 12.45 3.91 -6.91
N LEU A 19 11.63 4.03 -7.95
CA LEU A 19 10.23 3.66 -7.91
C LEU A 19 9.73 3.13 -9.25
N THR A 20 8.64 2.35 -9.22
CA THR A 20 7.82 2.01 -10.37
C THR A 20 6.50 2.75 -10.30
N ILE A 21 5.99 3.11 -11.47
CA ILE A 21 4.64 3.64 -11.65
C ILE A 21 4.01 2.87 -12.80
N THR A 22 2.91 2.18 -12.50
CA THR A 22 2.06 1.52 -13.48
C THR A 22 0.78 2.32 -13.62
N LEU A 23 0.49 2.80 -14.84
CA LEU A 23 -0.74 3.52 -15.14
C LEU A 23 -1.68 2.65 -15.99
N PRO A 24 -3.00 2.74 -15.80
CA PRO A 24 -3.95 2.21 -16.76
C PRO A 24 -3.77 2.89 -18.13
N GLY A 25 -4.06 2.16 -19.19
CA GLY A 25 -3.93 2.68 -20.55
C GLY A 25 -4.86 1.99 -21.53
N VAL A 26 -4.58 2.13 -22.81
CA VAL A 26 -5.28 1.37 -23.86
C VAL A 26 -4.78 -0.07 -23.86
N SER A 27 -5.69 -1.01 -23.79
CA SER A 27 -5.41 -2.45 -23.81
C SER A 27 -5.89 -3.09 -25.10
N PRO A 28 -5.44 -4.31 -25.44
CA PRO A 28 -6.01 -5.08 -26.56
C PRO A 28 -7.53 -5.32 -26.45
N CYS A 29 -8.06 -5.35 -25.22
CA CYS A 29 -9.49 -5.52 -24.98
C CYS A 29 -10.32 -4.28 -25.36
N ASP A 30 -9.67 -3.11 -25.51
CA ASP A 30 -10.34 -1.86 -25.91
C ASP A 30 -10.47 -1.74 -27.45
N MET A 31 -9.85 -2.65 -28.23
CA MET A 31 -9.76 -2.53 -29.70
C MET A 31 -11.12 -2.57 -30.40
N ASP A 32 -12.14 -3.14 -29.78
CA ASP A 32 -13.49 -3.25 -30.35
C ASP A 32 -14.35 -2.00 -30.07
N ASP A 33 -13.91 -1.10 -29.19
CA ASP A 33 -14.60 0.16 -28.87
C ASP A 33 -13.72 1.38 -29.26
N PRO A 34 -14.02 2.03 -30.43
CA PRO A 34 -13.26 3.19 -30.87
C PRO A 34 -13.22 4.35 -29.88
N ALA A 35 -14.19 4.45 -28.95
CA ALA A 35 -14.23 5.51 -27.96
C ALA A 35 -13.16 5.33 -26.87
N LEU A 36 -12.67 4.10 -26.68
CA LEU A 36 -11.62 3.77 -25.71
C LEU A 36 -10.21 3.86 -26.33
N LEU A 37 -10.11 4.00 -27.65
CA LEU A 37 -8.83 4.11 -28.37
C LEU A 37 -8.26 5.54 -28.28
N THR A 38 -7.98 6.01 -27.07
CA THR A 38 -7.41 7.32 -26.82
C THR A 38 -6.41 7.27 -25.67
N HIS A 39 -5.33 8.04 -25.79
CA HIS A 39 -4.38 8.29 -24.69
C HIS A 39 -4.78 9.53 -23.86
N GLN A 40 -5.94 10.13 -24.14
CA GLN A 40 -6.48 11.23 -23.34
C GLN A 40 -7.32 10.61 -22.21
N MET A 41 -6.89 10.86 -20.98
CA MET A 41 -7.61 10.39 -19.80
C MET A 41 -8.73 11.37 -19.46
N PRO A 42 -9.97 10.87 -19.21
CA PRO A 42 -11.09 11.76 -18.86
C PRO A 42 -10.87 12.45 -17.51
N GLU A 43 -10.20 11.76 -16.58
CA GLU A 43 -9.88 12.25 -15.24
C GLU A 43 -8.52 11.70 -14.81
N LYS A 44 -7.98 12.24 -13.71
CA LYS A 44 -6.80 11.68 -13.03
C LYS A 44 -7.13 10.32 -12.42
N PHE A 45 -6.16 9.41 -12.42
CA PHE A 45 -6.35 8.06 -11.85
C PHE A 45 -6.35 8.07 -10.34
N PRO A 46 -7.19 7.23 -9.69
CA PRO A 46 -6.97 6.86 -8.29
C PRO A 46 -5.62 6.13 -8.17
N VAL A 47 -5.04 6.15 -6.98
CA VAL A 47 -3.70 5.61 -6.75
C VAL A 47 -3.65 4.65 -5.58
N LEU A 48 -2.91 3.55 -5.78
CA LEU A 48 -2.48 2.62 -4.75
C LEU A 48 -0.96 2.73 -4.55
N TYR A 49 -0.53 3.21 -3.39
CA TYR A 49 0.84 3.08 -2.93
C TYR A 49 1.03 1.67 -2.40
N LEU A 50 1.89 0.87 -3.03
CA LEU A 50 2.04 -0.56 -2.75
C LEU A 50 3.44 -0.86 -2.22
N LEU A 51 3.51 -1.14 -0.93
CA LEU A 51 4.73 -1.20 -0.13
C LEU A 51 5.32 -2.61 -0.09
N HIS A 52 6.63 -2.73 -0.30
CA HIS A 52 7.33 -4.02 -0.31
C HIS A 52 7.65 -4.56 1.09
N GLY A 53 7.87 -5.87 1.22
CA GLY A 53 8.32 -6.53 2.43
C GLY A 53 9.82 -6.41 2.68
N HIS A 54 10.29 -6.90 3.83
CA HIS A 54 11.70 -6.96 4.18
C HIS A 54 12.51 -7.74 3.13
N GLY A 55 13.70 -7.25 2.77
CA GLY A 55 14.56 -7.87 1.75
C GLY A 55 14.11 -7.70 0.30
N ASN A 56 13.11 -6.86 0.07
CA ASN A 56 12.54 -6.58 -1.24
C ASN A 56 12.86 -5.14 -1.70
N ASP A 57 12.33 -4.76 -2.87
CA ASP A 57 12.57 -3.49 -3.52
C ASP A 57 11.31 -2.99 -4.28
N TYR A 58 11.44 -1.84 -4.96
CA TYR A 58 10.37 -1.22 -5.77
C TYR A 58 9.85 -2.09 -6.92
N LEU A 59 10.59 -3.14 -7.33
CA LEU A 59 10.20 -4.07 -8.40
C LEU A 59 9.48 -5.33 -7.89
N SER A 60 9.46 -5.55 -6.59
CA SER A 60 9.07 -6.87 -6.06
C SER A 60 7.62 -7.22 -6.36
N TRP A 61 6.71 -6.25 -6.30
CA TRP A 61 5.32 -6.48 -6.67
C TRP A 61 5.13 -6.80 -8.16
N GLU A 62 5.90 -6.15 -9.04
CA GLU A 62 5.88 -6.48 -10.47
C GLU A 62 6.51 -7.84 -10.77
N ARG A 63 7.56 -8.19 -10.03
CA ARG A 63 8.34 -9.40 -10.25
C ARG A 63 7.62 -10.67 -9.81
N PHE A 64 6.82 -10.57 -8.74
CA PHE A 64 6.24 -11.74 -8.08
C PHE A 64 4.71 -11.81 -8.17
N THR A 65 4.05 -10.80 -8.78
CA THR A 65 2.59 -10.74 -8.92
C THR A 65 2.16 -10.25 -10.30
N CYS A 66 0.88 -10.33 -10.56
CA CYS A 66 0.25 -9.75 -11.74
C CYS A 66 -0.22 -8.30 -11.51
N VAL A 67 0.43 -7.55 -10.64
CA VAL A 67 0.00 -6.20 -10.24
C VAL A 67 -0.25 -5.27 -11.42
N SER A 68 0.56 -5.35 -12.46
CA SER A 68 0.41 -4.54 -13.68
C SER A 68 -0.90 -4.83 -14.41
N ARG A 69 -1.28 -6.11 -14.51
CA ARG A 69 -2.58 -6.51 -15.04
C ARG A 69 -3.72 -5.98 -14.17
N TYR A 70 -3.60 -6.10 -12.86
CA TYR A 70 -4.62 -5.58 -11.94
C TYR A 70 -4.75 -4.05 -12.04
N ALA A 71 -3.64 -3.30 -12.16
CA ALA A 71 -3.68 -1.86 -12.39
C ALA A 71 -4.55 -1.50 -13.61
N GLU A 72 -4.41 -2.26 -14.71
CA GLU A 72 -5.22 -2.08 -15.93
C GLU A 72 -6.68 -2.47 -15.70
N GLU A 73 -6.94 -3.68 -15.19
CA GLU A 73 -8.29 -4.21 -14.98
C GLU A 73 -9.13 -3.33 -14.05
N TYR A 74 -8.50 -2.78 -13.00
CA TYR A 74 -9.16 -1.94 -12.00
C TYR A 74 -9.08 -0.44 -12.33
N ARG A 75 -8.40 -0.06 -13.40
CA ARG A 75 -8.19 1.35 -13.75
C ARG A 75 -7.68 2.17 -12.56
N ILE A 76 -6.61 1.68 -11.93
CA ILE A 76 -5.96 2.31 -10.77
C ILE A 76 -4.45 2.42 -11.03
N ALA A 77 -3.86 3.58 -10.73
CA ALA A 77 -2.42 3.73 -10.77
C ALA A 77 -1.80 2.97 -9.59
N VAL A 78 -0.67 2.28 -9.81
CA VAL A 78 0.08 1.62 -8.75
C VAL A 78 1.47 2.22 -8.67
N VAL A 79 1.90 2.59 -7.47
CA VAL A 79 3.20 3.20 -7.18
C VAL A 79 3.92 2.36 -6.14
N SER A 80 5.13 1.89 -6.43
CA SER A 80 5.99 1.17 -5.50
C SER A 80 7.37 1.82 -5.46
N ALA A 81 7.88 2.09 -4.27
CA ALA A 81 9.20 2.71 -4.07
C ALA A 81 10.08 1.85 -3.17
N SER A 82 11.40 1.95 -3.32
CA SER A 82 12.36 1.29 -2.45
C SER A 82 12.59 2.10 -1.17
N VAL A 83 12.53 1.39 -0.04
CA VAL A 83 12.87 1.94 1.29
C VAL A 83 13.90 1.07 2.03
N GLY A 84 14.49 0.08 1.36
CA GLY A 84 15.35 -0.92 2.01
C GLY A 84 14.59 -1.65 3.13
N ASN A 85 15.28 -1.94 4.22
CA ASN A 85 14.67 -2.59 5.39
C ASN A 85 14.36 -1.60 6.51
N SER A 86 13.86 -0.41 6.16
CA SER A 86 13.66 0.72 7.08
C SER A 86 12.40 0.63 7.93
N LEU A 87 11.54 -0.38 7.73
CA LEU A 87 10.19 -0.46 8.33
C LEU A 87 9.30 0.74 8.00
N TYR A 88 9.66 1.48 6.97
CA TYR A 88 8.96 2.72 6.59
C TYR A 88 9.05 3.81 7.66
N MET A 89 10.08 3.75 8.51
CA MET A 89 10.32 4.67 9.63
C MET A 89 11.59 5.47 9.40
N ASP A 90 11.67 6.64 10.00
CA ASP A 90 12.87 7.47 9.98
C ASP A 90 14.01 6.80 10.76
N THR A 91 15.23 6.89 10.24
CA THR A 91 16.41 6.25 10.84
C THR A 91 17.26 7.25 11.62
N ILE A 92 18.01 6.77 12.60
CA ILE A 92 19.02 7.58 13.30
C ILE A 92 20.14 8.06 12.38
N TYR A 93 20.28 7.49 11.17
CA TYR A 93 21.32 7.83 10.21
C TYR A 93 20.95 9.00 9.30
N GLY A 94 19.74 9.51 9.43
CA GLY A 94 19.28 10.73 8.76
C GLY A 94 18.33 10.51 7.58
N GLU A 95 18.18 9.28 7.11
CA GLU A 95 17.18 8.97 6.07
C GLU A 95 15.79 9.00 6.70
N LYS A 96 14.90 9.78 6.09
CA LYS A 96 13.54 10.00 6.56
C LYS A 96 12.55 9.21 5.70
N PHE A 97 12.55 7.89 5.86
CA PHE A 97 11.67 7.02 5.06
C PHE A 97 10.19 7.23 5.37
N TYR A 98 9.85 7.62 6.58
CA TYR A 98 8.48 7.97 6.93
C TYR A 98 8.02 9.23 6.17
N ASP A 99 8.81 10.31 6.22
CA ASP A 99 8.51 11.53 5.46
C ASP A 99 8.53 11.27 3.95
N PHE A 100 9.41 10.39 3.46
CA PHE A 100 9.49 10.03 2.05
C PHE A 100 8.18 9.40 1.56
N ILE A 101 7.69 8.36 2.21
CA ILE A 101 6.47 7.65 1.81
C ILE A 101 5.21 8.47 2.08
N GLY A 102 5.13 9.16 3.22
CA GLY A 102 3.93 9.89 3.62
C GLY A 102 3.74 11.23 2.92
N LYS A 103 4.83 11.86 2.48
CA LYS A 103 4.79 13.24 1.93
C LYS A 103 5.45 13.37 0.58
N GLU A 104 6.76 13.10 0.48
CA GLU A 104 7.54 13.42 -0.72
C GLU A 104 7.14 12.57 -1.92
N LEU A 105 6.97 11.26 -1.75
CA LEU A 105 6.53 10.37 -2.82
C LEU A 105 5.15 10.74 -3.39
N PRO A 106 4.10 10.97 -2.55
CA PRO A 106 2.83 11.49 -3.03
C PRO A 106 2.93 12.84 -3.74
N GLU A 107 3.73 13.77 -3.22
CA GLU A 107 3.98 15.07 -3.87
C GLU A 107 4.60 14.89 -5.25
N PHE A 108 5.66 14.08 -5.36
CA PHE A 108 6.33 13.80 -6.61
C PHE A 108 5.39 13.18 -7.65
N VAL A 109 4.66 12.11 -7.28
CA VAL A 109 3.82 11.42 -8.27
C VAL A 109 2.62 12.25 -8.70
N LYS A 110 2.03 13.04 -7.82
CA LYS A 110 0.93 13.95 -8.15
C LYS A 110 1.37 15.12 -9.04
N ALA A 111 2.63 15.55 -8.91
CA ALA A 111 3.18 16.64 -9.72
C ALA A 111 3.51 16.20 -11.16
N TYR A 112 3.98 14.97 -11.36
CA TYR A 112 4.52 14.51 -12.65
C TYR A 112 3.62 13.55 -13.42
N PHE A 113 2.62 12.94 -12.77
CA PHE A 113 1.75 11.91 -13.34
C PHE A 113 0.27 12.27 -13.20
N PRO A 114 -0.61 11.72 -14.05
CA PRO A 114 -2.04 11.99 -14.02
C PRO A 114 -2.72 11.24 -12.84
N ILE A 115 -2.28 11.54 -11.62
CA ILE A 115 -2.75 10.91 -10.38
C ILE A 115 -3.64 11.88 -9.61
N SER A 116 -4.75 11.38 -9.08
CA SER A 116 -5.73 12.17 -8.33
C SER A 116 -5.11 12.79 -7.08
N ASP A 117 -5.53 14.03 -6.79
CA ASP A 117 -5.14 14.76 -5.57
C ASP A 117 -6.12 14.48 -4.41
N ARG A 118 -7.22 13.76 -4.68
CA ARG A 118 -8.29 13.55 -3.70
C ARG A 118 -7.94 12.42 -2.74
N PRO A 119 -8.10 12.61 -1.42
CA PRO A 119 -7.92 11.52 -0.45
C PRO A 119 -8.82 10.31 -0.71
N GLU A 120 -10.05 10.53 -1.22
CA GLU A 120 -11.00 9.46 -1.53
C GLU A 120 -10.51 8.53 -2.63
N ASP A 121 -9.54 8.96 -3.44
CA ASP A 121 -8.94 8.20 -4.53
C ASP A 121 -7.54 7.66 -4.16
N THR A 122 -7.11 7.85 -2.90
CA THR A 122 -5.76 7.49 -2.44
C THR A 122 -5.83 6.30 -1.50
N TYR A 123 -5.10 5.25 -1.85
CA TYR A 123 -5.03 3.98 -1.12
C TYR A 123 -3.59 3.61 -0.83
N ILE A 124 -3.38 2.88 0.26
CA ILE A 124 -2.06 2.34 0.61
C ILE A 124 -2.20 0.88 0.99
N ALA A 125 -1.28 0.03 0.53
CA ALA A 125 -1.23 -1.36 0.95
C ALA A 125 0.19 -1.88 0.96
N GLY A 126 0.40 -3.05 1.57
CA GLY A 126 1.71 -3.67 1.56
C GLY A 126 1.75 -5.05 2.21
N ALA A 127 2.86 -5.76 2.01
CA ALA A 127 3.07 -7.09 2.56
C ALA A 127 4.13 -7.09 3.66
N SER A 128 3.91 -7.85 4.74
CA SER A 128 4.89 -8.05 5.82
C SER A 128 5.32 -6.73 6.46
N MET A 129 6.59 -6.35 6.32
CA MET A 129 7.10 -5.02 6.68
C MET A 129 6.32 -3.89 6.00
N GLY A 130 5.96 -4.06 4.71
CA GLY A 130 5.13 -3.10 3.98
C GLY A 130 3.69 -3.03 4.49
N GLY A 131 3.17 -4.14 5.03
CA GLY A 131 1.87 -4.17 5.70
C GLY A 131 1.86 -3.34 6.99
N TYR A 132 2.93 -3.41 7.78
CA TYR A 132 3.14 -2.52 8.93
C TYR A 132 3.24 -1.07 8.47
N GLY A 133 4.09 -0.78 7.48
CA GLY A 133 4.24 0.57 6.93
C GLY A 133 2.92 1.15 6.43
N ALA A 134 2.13 0.35 5.70
CA ALA A 134 0.82 0.78 5.22
C ALA A 134 -0.14 1.14 6.37
N LEU A 135 -0.21 0.29 7.40
CA LEU A 135 -1.04 0.55 8.58
C LEU A 135 -0.58 1.81 9.34
N ILE A 136 0.71 1.95 9.61
CA ILE A 136 1.24 3.12 10.31
C ILE A 136 0.94 4.42 9.56
N HIS A 137 1.22 4.48 8.25
CA HIS A 137 0.93 5.69 7.48
C HIS A 137 -0.56 6.01 7.43
N ALA A 138 -1.40 5.00 7.24
CA ALA A 138 -2.85 5.20 7.18
C ALA A 138 -3.46 5.62 8.52
N MET A 139 -2.91 5.14 9.64
CA MET A 139 -3.40 5.49 10.98
C MET A 139 -2.83 6.81 11.51
N THR A 140 -1.67 7.25 11.07
CA THR A 140 -1.11 8.55 11.49
C THR A 140 -1.62 9.71 10.65
N ASP A 141 -1.92 9.48 9.37
CA ASP A 141 -2.50 10.48 8.45
C ASP A 141 -3.84 9.99 7.90
N THR A 142 -4.84 9.96 8.78
CA THR A 142 -6.17 9.44 8.49
C THR A 142 -6.95 10.23 7.43
N GLU A 143 -6.49 11.45 7.12
CA GLU A 143 -7.10 12.31 6.10
C GLU A 143 -6.51 12.06 4.69
N GLN A 144 -5.37 11.40 4.60
CA GLN A 144 -4.68 11.18 3.32
C GLN A 144 -5.18 9.93 2.58
N TYR A 145 -5.55 8.89 3.31
CA TYR A 145 -5.89 7.59 2.71
C TYR A 145 -7.33 7.21 2.95
N ARG A 146 -8.02 6.80 1.88
CA ARG A 146 -9.40 6.32 1.96
C ARG A 146 -9.50 4.91 2.55
N ALA A 147 -8.54 4.06 2.21
CA ALA A 147 -8.46 2.69 2.73
C ALA A 147 -7.02 2.18 2.77
N VAL A 148 -6.79 1.21 3.65
CA VAL A 148 -5.51 0.52 3.83
C VAL A 148 -5.67 -0.99 3.66
N GLY A 149 -4.68 -1.62 2.98
CA GLY A 149 -4.55 -3.07 2.84
C GLY A 149 -3.25 -3.59 3.47
N ALA A 150 -3.33 -4.64 4.30
CA ALA A 150 -2.16 -5.21 4.94
C ALA A 150 -2.12 -6.74 4.77
N PHE A 151 -1.16 -7.23 4.00
CA PHE A 151 -1.00 -8.65 3.67
C PHE A 151 0.06 -9.27 4.59
N SER A 152 -0.32 -10.20 5.45
CA SER A 152 0.58 -10.78 6.45
C SER A 152 1.38 -9.72 7.24
N PRO A 153 0.74 -8.67 7.80
CA PRO A 153 1.46 -7.54 8.38
C PRO A 153 2.24 -7.90 9.64
N ALA A 154 3.40 -7.26 9.80
CA ALA A 154 4.06 -7.21 11.10
C ALA A 154 3.33 -6.16 11.96
N THR A 155 2.38 -6.59 12.81
CA THR A 155 1.52 -5.67 13.58
C THR A 155 2.12 -5.20 14.90
N VAL A 156 3.17 -5.89 15.38
CA VAL A 156 3.86 -5.55 16.63
C VAL A 156 5.30 -5.21 16.32
N TRP A 157 5.70 -4.00 16.66
CA TRP A 157 7.09 -3.61 16.67
C TRP A 157 7.72 -3.98 18.02
N SER A 158 8.79 -4.77 18.01
CA SER A 158 9.51 -5.14 19.23
C SER A 158 11.00 -4.79 19.10
N LYS A 159 11.66 -4.57 20.24
CA LYS A 159 13.12 -4.38 20.26
C LYS A 159 13.88 -5.55 19.63
N GLU A 160 13.32 -6.77 19.73
CA GLU A 160 13.91 -7.95 19.08
C GLU A 160 13.82 -7.86 17.53
N MET A 161 12.75 -7.29 17.00
CA MET A 161 12.65 -7.00 15.56
C MET A 161 13.62 -5.90 15.15
N GLU A 162 13.74 -4.83 15.93
CA GLU A 162 14.69 -3.75 15.70
C GLU A 162 16.14 -4.28 15.64
N GLU A 163 16.53 -5.13 16.59
CA GLU A 163 17.84 -5.78 16.60
C GLU A 163 18.08 -6.67 15.38
N LYS A 164 17.07 -7.40 14.91
CA LYS A 164 17.18 -8.28 13.73
C LYS A 164 17.37 -7.51 12.43
N VAL A 165 16.75 -6.35 12.28
CA VAL A 165 16.90 -5.54 11.06
C VAL A 165 18.12 -4.62 11.10
N GLY A 166 18.83 -4.54 12.24
CA GLY A 166 20.09 -3.81 12.36
C GLY A 166 19.96 -2.29 12.28
N HIS A 167 18.76 -1.77 12.45
CA HIS A 167 18.49 -0.33 12.45
C HIS A 167 17.89 0.08 13.79
N GLN A 168 18.29 1.26 14.26
CA GLN A 168 17.66 1.90 15.41
C GLN A 168 16.72 2.98 14.91
N TYR A 169 15.48 2.94 15.37
CA TYR A 169 14.44 3.90 15.01
C TYR A 169 14.16 4.78 16.22
N PRO A 170 14.44 6.12 16.14
CA PRO A 170 14.30 7.02 17.28
C PRO A 170 12.84 7.13 17.76
N ASP A 171 11.90 6.99 16.83
CA ASP A 171 10.47 7.20 17.05
C ASP A 171 9.66 5.99 16.56
N ALA A 172 10.00 4.78 17.06
CA ALA A 172 9.23 3.58 16.72
C ALA A 172 7.75 3.78 17.08
N MET A 173 6.89 3.76 16.07
CA MET A 173 5.47 3.99 16.26
C MET A 173 4.77 2.71 16.72
N ASP A 174 4.05 2.82 17.83
CA ASP A 174 3.16 1.76 18.30
C ASP A 174 1.81 1.89 17.58
N LEU A 175 1.55 0.95 16.65
CA LEU A 175 0.31 0.91 15.87
C LEU A 175 -0.95 0.91 16.76
N TYR A 176 -0.92 0.17 17.85
CA TYR A 176 -2.05 0.05 18.78
C TYR A 176 -2.32 1.37 19.50
N GLN A 177 -1.26 2.02 19.97
CA GLN A 177 -1.37 3.32 20.63
C GLN A 177 -1.81 4.41 19.64
N THR A 178 -1.27 4.41 18.41
CA THR A 178 -1.65 5.35 17.34
C THR A 178 -3.15 5.27 17.03
N ILE A 179 -3.69 4.05 16.84
CA ILE A 179 -5.13 3.85 16.61
C ILE A 179 -5.96 4.38 17.78
N LYS A 180 -5.52 4.11 19.00
CA LYS A 180 -6.24 4.56 20.19
C LYS A 180 -6.26 6.08 20.31
N ASP A 181 -5.11 6.72 20.09
CA ASP A 181 -4.97 8.19 20.18
C ASP A 181 -5.86 8.88 19.13
N ASP A 182 -5.95 8.32 17.93
CA ASP A 182 -6.80 8.85 16.86
C ASP A 182 -8.30 8.71 17.19
N LEU A 183 -8.71 7.59 17.76
CA LEU A 183 -10.09 7.41 18.22
C LEU A 183 -10.42 8.37 19.37
N ASP A 184 -9.53 8.52 20.34
CA ASP A 184 -9.71 9.42 21.46
C ASP A 184 -9.78 10.90 21.00
N ALA A 185 -9.09 11.22 19.89
CA ALA A 185 -9.17 12.51 19.21
C ALA A 185 -10.43 12.67 18.32
N GLY A 186 -11.26 11.64 18.20
CA GLY A 186 -12.46 11.66 17.36
C GLY A 186 -12.19 11.66 15.86
N LYS A 187 -11.01 11.23 15.41
CA LYS A 187 -10.69 11.12 14.00
C LYS A 187 -11.43 9.95 13.36
N LYS A 188 -11.75 10.10 12.08
CA LYS A 188 -12.28 9.00 11.27
C LYS A 188 -11.12 8.19 10.71
N LEU A 189 -11.05 6.91 11.05
CA LEU A 189 -10.06 6.00 10.50
C LEU A 189 -10.38 5.68 9.02
N PRO A 190 -9.36 5.39 8.19
CA PRO A 190 -9.57 4.79 6.87
C PRO A 190 -10.19 3.40 6.99
N ASP A 191 -10.80 2.90 5.91
CA ASP A 191 -11.32 1.54 5.88
C ASP A 191 -10.13 0.55 5.90
N ILE A 192 -10.23 -0.51 6.71
CA ILE A 192 -9.13 -1.43 7.00
C ILE A 192 -9.41 -2.80 6.37
N PHE A 193 -8.49 -3.29 5.56
CA PHE A 193 -8.43 -4.67 5.07
C PHE A 193 -7.11 -5.30 5.50
N PHE A 194 -7.14 -6.50 6.07
CA PHE A 194 -5.91 -7.26 6.29
C PHE A 194 -6.16 -8.77 6.18
N CYS A 195 -5.09 -9.51 5.92
CA CYS A 195 -5.18 -10.95 5.73
C CYS A 195 -3.92 -11.68 6.21
N VAL A 196 -4.05 -12.98 6.48
CA VAL A 196 -2.95 -13.84 6.88
C VAL A 196 -3.19 -15.29 6.45
N GLY A 197 -2.14 -15.99 6.06
CA GLY A 197 -2.17 -17.45 5.86
C GLY A 197 -2.17 -18.21 7.18
N ASN A 198 -2.89 -19.32 7.28
CA ASN A 198 -2.95 -20.11 8.51
C ASN A 198 -1.60 -20.70 8.95
N ASN A 199 -0.66 -20.85 8.02
CA ASN A 199 0.69 -21.36 8.31
C ASN A 199 1.74 -20.23 8.39
N ASP A 200 1.30 -18.97 8.38
CA ASP A 200 2.20 -17.81 8.46
C ASP A 200 2.77 -17.68 9.88
N PHE A 201 4.06 -17.39 9.98
CA PHE A 201 4.72 -17.19 11.26
C PHE A 201 4.24 -15.94 12.02
N LEU A 202 3.63 -14.97 11.33
CA LEU A 202 3.03 -13.76 11.90
C LEU A 202 1.57 -13.94 12.35
N ILE A 203 0.98 -15.14 12.15
CA ILE A 203 -0.44 -15.37 12.42
C ILE A 203 -0.87 -14.91 13.82
N LYS A 204 -0.05 -15.18 14.85
CA LYS A 204 -0.39 -14.83 16.24
C LYS A 204 -0.47 -13.32 16.47
N SER A 205 0.42 -12.56 15.85
CA SER A 205 0.41 -11.10 15.98
C SER A 205 -0.73 -10.48 15.16
N VAL A 206 -1.08 -11.08 14.03
CA VAL A 206 -2.22 -10.65 13.23
C VAL A 206 -3.54 -10.96 13.95
N ASP A 207 -3.67 -12.13 14.60
CA ASP A 207 -4.84 -12.45 15.42
C ASP A 207 -5.01 -11.46 16.58
N GLN A 208 -3.92 -11.11 17.27
CA GLN A 208 -3.95 -10.09 18.33
C GLN A 208 -4.40 -8.73 17.80
N PHE A 209 -4.01 -8.38 16.58
CA PHE A 209 -4.45 -7.13 15.95
C PHE A 209 -5.94 -7.15 15.64
N GLU A 210 -6.47 -8.27 15.11
CA GLU A 210 -7.91 -8.47 14.91
C GLU A 210 -8.69 -8.35 16.23
N GLU A 211 -8.24 -9.04 17.27
CA GLU A 211 -8.86 -8.97 18.60
C GLU A 211 -8.87 -7.53 19.14
N TYR A 212 -7.79 -6.78 18.92
CA TYR A 212 -7.69 -5.39 19.33
C TYR A 212 -8.71 -4.51 18.60
N LEU A 213 -8.78 -4.58 17.25
CA LEU A 213 -9.77 -3.83 16.47
C LEU A 213 -11.21 -4.16 16.90
N ASN A 214 -11.51 -5.44 17.12
CA ASN A 214 -12.80 -5.91 17.61
C ASN A 214 -13.13 -5.33 19.00
N SER A 215 -12.16 -5.25 19.90
CA SER A 215 -12.34 -4.68 21.26
C SER A 215 -12.73 -3.20 21.22
N LEU A 216 -12.22 -2.47 20.21
CA LEU A 216 -12.52 -1.07 19.97
C LEU A 216 -13.75 -0.86 19.06
N LYS A 217 -14.38 -1.94 18.58
CA LYS A 217 -15.50 -1.93 17.62
C LYS A 217 -15.20 -1.20 16.32
N ILE A 218 -13.96 -1.30 15.85
CA ILE A 218 -13.53 -0.76 14.56
C ILE A 218 -13.98 -1.73 13.46
N GLU A 219 -14.75 -1.22 12.49
CA GLU A 219 -15.12 -2.00 11.32
C GLU A 219 -13.90 -2.27 10.45
N HIS A 220 -13.71 -3.53 10.07
CA HIS A 220 -12.60 -3.96 9.23
C HIS A 220 -12.97 -5.22 8.45
N ARG A 221 -12.21 -5.52 7.40
CA ARG A 221 -12.27 -6.80 6.70
C ARG A 221 -11.01 -7.60 7.02
N PHE A 222 -11.18 -8.78 7.60
CA PHE A 222 -10.12 -9.73 7.87
C PHE A 222 -10.33 -11.02 7.08
N GLU A 223 -9.27 -11.50 6.42
CA GLU A 223 -9.28 -12.79 5.74
C GLU A 223 -8.15 -13.70 6.28
N ARG A 224 -8.54 -14.89 6.70
CA ARG A 224 -7.63 -15.95 7.08
C ARG A 224 -7.77 -17.09 6.09
N VAL A 225 -6.66 -17.52 5.47
CA VAL A 225 -6.69 -18.48 4.36
C VAL A 225 -5.86 -19.71 4.66
N ASP A 226 -6.48 -20.88 4.51
CA ASP A 226 -5.83 -22.17 4.75
C ASP A 226 -4.78 -22.48 3.68
N GLY A 227 -3.70 -23.15 4.09
CA GLY A 227 -2.69 -23.71 3.20
C GLY A 227 -1.61 -22.74 2.75
N TYR A 228 -1.64 -21.49 3.21
CA TYR A 228 -0.63 -20.47 2.86
C TYR A 228 0.28 -20.14 4.03
N GLU A 229 1.53 -19.89 3.70
CA GLU A 229 2.60 -19.41 4.58
C GLU A 229 2.84 -17.91 4.33
N HIS A 230 3.98 -17.40 4.80
CA HIS A 230 4.44 -16.02 4.56
C HIS A 230 5.07 -15.91 3.18
N GLU A 231 4.27 -15.80 2.13
CA GLU A 231 4.72 -16.00 0.76
C GLU A 231 4.00 -15.12 -0.29
N TRP A 232 4.70 -14.87 -1.40
CA TRP A 232 4.20 -14.08 -2.52
C TRP A 232 2.96 -14.69 -3.19
N ARG A 233 2.81 -16.03 -3.21
CA ARG A 233 1.61 -16.68 -3.75
C ARG A 233 0.34 -16.33 -2.99
N PHE A 234 0.48 -16.16 -1.67
CA PHE A 234 -0.62 -15.70 -0.83
C PHE A 234 -0.97 -14.24 -1.13
N TRP A 235 0.03 -13.37 -1.18
CA TRP A 235 -0.20 -11.96 -1.44
C TRP A 235 -0.72 -11.70 -2.86
N GLU A 236 -0.32 -12.48 -3.86
CA GLU A 236 -0.90 -12.49 -5.20
C GLU A 236 -2.39 -12.88 -5.19
N LEU A 237 -2.79 -13.84 -4.36
CA LEU A 237 -4.19 -14.26 -4.20
C LEU A 237 -5.05 -13.16 -3.57
N GLU A 238 -4.50 -12.44 -2.59
CA GLU A 238 -5.25 -11.48 -1.78
C GLU A 238 -5.32 -10.08 -2.40
N LEU A 239 -4.32 -9.69 -3.20
CA LEU A 239 -4.29 -8.37 -3.83
C LEU A 239 -5.54 -8.06 -4.67
N PRO A 240 -6.04 -8.93 -5.56
CA PRO A 240 -7.27 -8.66 -6.30
C PRO A 240 -8.51 -8.61 -5.40
N LYS A 241 -8.57 -9.37 -4.30
CA LYS A 241 -9.68 -9.29 -3.35
C LYS A 241 -9.70 -7.95 -2.61
N PHE A 242 -8.53 -7.43 -2.24
CA PHE A 242 -8.39 -6.09 -1.70
C PHE A 242 -8.86 -5.04 -2.71
N LEU A 243 -8.43 -5.13 -3.98
CA LEU A 243 -8.85 -4.21 -5.03
C LEU A 243 -10.37 -4.26 -5.30
N ASP A 244 -10.99 -5.45 -5.22
CA ASP A 244 -12.45 -5.61 -5.31
C ASP A 244 -13.19 -4.97 -4.12
N TRP A 245 -12.58 -5.00 -2.96
CA TRP A 245 -13.16 -4.45 -1.73
C TRP A 245 -13.01 -2.94 -1.60
N LEU A 246 -12.09 -2.29 -2.32
CA LEU A 246 -11.85 -0.86 -2.19
C LEU A 246 -13.14 -0.04 -2.33
N PRO A 247 -13.40 0.92 -1.41
CA PRO A 247 -14.60 1.76 -1.41
C PRO A 247 -14.48 2.91 -2.43
N ARG A 248 -14.34 2.57 -3.69
CA ARG A 248 -14.09 3.50 -4.79
C ARG A 248 -15.31 4.33 -5.16
N THR A 249 -15.09 5.63 -5.36
CA THR A 249 -16.14 6.58 -5.79
C THR A 249 -15.76 7.34 -7.07
N ASP A 250 -14.55 7.10 -7.60
CA ASP A 250 -14.04 7.71 -8.83
C ASP A 250 -14.82 7.24 -10.08
N SER A 251 -14.65 7.94 -11.20
CA SER A 251 -15.36 7.64 -12.45
C SER A 251 -14.99 6.27 -13.03
N TYR A 252 -13.74 5.83 -12.82
CA TYR A 252 -13.27 4.53 -13.31
C TYR A 252 -13.87 3.34 -12.56
N ALA A 253 -14.32 3.52 -11.32
CA ALA A 253 -14.96 2.46 -10.53
C ALA A 253 -16.25 1.92 -11.16
N LYS A 254 -16.90 2.70 -12.04
CA LYS A 254 -18.13 2.33 -12.73
C LYS A 254 -17.89 1.71 -14.10
N MET A 255 -16.66 1.74 -14.58
CA MET A 255 -16.31 1.14 -15.87
C MET A 255 -16.30 -0.39 -15.74
N GLU A 256 -16.72 -1.07 -16.80
CA GLU A 256 -16.64 -2.53 -16.85
C GLU A 256 -15.17 -2.97 -16.79
N LYS A 257 -14.88 -3.97 -15.93
CA LYS A 257 -13.54 -4.50 -15.81
C LYS A 257 -13.20 -5.34 -17.03
N HIS A 258 -12.14 -4.99 -17.71
CA HIS A 258 -11.57 -5.85 -18.73
C HIS A 258 -10.85 -7.03 -18.08
N LYS A 259 -11.39 -8.22 -18.24
CA LYS A 259 -10.68 -9.44 -17.85
C LYS A 259 -9.62 -9.74 -18.91
N MET A 260 -8.39 -9.44 -18.58
CA MET A 260 -7.23 -9.69 -19.44
C MET A 260 -6.71 -11.12 -19.30
#